data_e770de654d0d5657d40041242ad35526
#
_entry.id   e770de654d0d5657d40041242ad35526
#
_cell.length_a   1.000
_cell.length_b   1.000
_cell.length_c   1.000
_cell.angle_alpha   90.00
_cell.angle_beta   90.00
_cell.angle_gamma   90.00
#
_symmetry.space_group_name_H-M   'P 1'
#
loop_
_entity.id
_entity.type
_entity.pdbx_description
1 polymer ?
#
loop_
_entity_poly.entity_id
_entity_poly.type
_entity_poly.pdbx_seq_one_letter_code
_entity_poly.pdbx_strand_id
1 'polypeptide(L)'
;MDAEDAVAYVPKIRDMAENDRPRERLIQVGPGAVSSAELLAIILRTGVGGENVLRLAERLLYTFGSVPGLARATIPELMTVKGIGQAKAVEIKAALEIGRRLMASAPEEKPRITSPADAANLLMSEMMFLEQEHLRLILLDTRNRVLGTPNIYVGSLNTSVMRIGELFRAAIKANAAAFIVAHNHPSGDPSPSPEDVNVTRQLVAAGKLLDLEVLDHIVIGQQRYVSLKERGLGFDN
;
A
#
# COMPACT_ATOMS: atom_id res chain seq x y z
N MET A 1 43.23 8.68 51.88
CA MET A 1 43.48 9.13 50.50
C MET A 1 42.34 8.53 49.68
N ASP A 2 41.29 9.33 49.62
CA ASP A 2 39.97 8.89 49.08
C ASP A 2 40.07 8.78 47.56
N ALA A 3 39.81 7.58 47.05
CA ALA A 3 39.62 7.39 45.64
C ALA A 3 38.25 8.02 45.29
N GLU A 4 38.27 9.25 44.73
CA GLU A 4 37.09 9.86 44.12
C GLU A 4 36.50 8.88 43.12
N ASP A 5 35.28 8.46 43.39
CA ASP A 5 34.41 7.77 42.41
C ASP A 5 34.24 8.68 41.18
N ALA A 6 35.11 8.51 40.20
CA ALA A 6 34.95 9.11 38.91
C ALA A 6 33.64 8.56 38.28
N VAL A 7 32.56 9.30 38.44
CA VAL A 7 31.29 8.99 37.77
C VAL A 7 31.56 8.92 36.27
N ALA A 8 31.67 7.70 35.76
CA ALA A 8 31.93 7.46 34.34
C ALA A 8 30.85 8.22 33.51
N TYR A 9 31.28 9.17 32.70
CA TYR A 9 30.41 9.89 31.81
C TYR A 9 29.70 8.93 30.84
N VAL A 10 28.38 8.91 30.89
CA VAL A 10 27.54 8.11 29.96
C VAL A 10 27.03 9.04 28.87
N PRO A 11 27.49 8.87 27.61
CA PRO A 11 27.07 9.72 26.52
C PRO A 11 25.54 9.65 26.32
N LYS A 12 24.88 10.82 26.26
CA LYS A 12 23.45 10.92 25.91
C LYS A 12 23.30 10.87 24.39
N ILE A 13 22.10 10.52 23.89
CA ILE A 13 21.83 10.53 22.44
C ILE A 13 22.15 11.88 21.80
N ARG A 14 21.92 12.99 22.49
CA ARG A 14 22.27 14.34 22.00
C ARG A 14 23.77 14.59 21.83
N ASP A 15 24.62 13.79 22.46
CA ASP A 15 26.08 13.89 22.38
C ASP A 15 26.62 13.08 21.18
N MET A 16 25.79 12.29 20.52
CA MET A 16 26.10 11.61 19.26
C MET A 16 26.04 12.61 18.09
N ALA A 17 26.83 12.36 17.05
CA ALA A 17 26.70 13.11 15.82
C ALA A 17 25.23 13.04 15.32
N GLU A 18 24.74 14.10 14.74
CA GLU A 18 23.31 14.21 14.37
C GLU A 18 22.88 13.04 13.46
N ASN A 19 23.72 12.72 12.48
CA ASN A 19 23.45 11.62 11.54
C ASN A 19 23.48 10.21 12.16
N ASP A 20 24.02 10.06 13.38
CA ASP A 20 24.10 8.77 14.07
C ASP A 20 22.98 8.57 15.10
N ARG A 21 22.16 9.59 15.31
CA ARG A 21 21.01 9.49 16.21
C ARG A 21 19.93 8.64 15.58
N PRO A 22 19.28 7.70 16.32
CA PRO A 22 18.33 6.75 15.76
C PRO A 22 17.18 7.36 14.93
N ARG A 23 16.63 8.49 15.37
CA ARG A 23 15.53 9.17 14.66
C ARG A 23 15.99 9.78 13.34
N GLU A 24 17.10 10.47 13.37
CA GLU A 24 17.72 11.11 12.23
C GLU A 24 18.16 10.07 11.20
N ARG A 25 18.74 8.96 11.65
CA ARG A 25 19.07 7.82 10.78
C ARG A 25 17.83 7.22 10.14
N LEU A 26 16.74 7.01 10.89
CA LEU A 26 15.48 6.51 10.34
C LEU A 26 14.95 7.41 9.21
N ILE A 27 15.06 8.74 9.38
CA ILE A 27 14.61 9.72 8.38
C ILE A 27 15.51 9.68 7.13
N GLN A 28 16.83 9.60 7.30
CA GLN A 28 17.80 9.70 6.21
C GLN A 28 17.91 8.43 5.38
N VAL A 29 17.97 7.26 6.04
CA VAL A 29 18.27 5.97 5.36
C VAL A 29 17.06 5.02 5.32
N GLY A 30 15.94 5.40 5.92
CA GLY A 30 14.73 4.58 5.96
C GLY A 30 14.77 3.45 6.99
N PRO A 31 13.59 2.82 7.27
CA PRO A 31 13.44 1.85 8.35
C PRO A 31 14.21 0.54 8.12
N GLY A 32 14.50 0.17 6.88
CA GLY A 32 15.21 -1.07 6.54
C GLY A 32 16.71 -1.03 6.88
N ALA A 33 17.29 0.16 7.05
CA ALA A 33 18.71 0.35 7.31
C ALA A 33 19.04 0.63 8.78
N VAL A 34 18.06 0.72 9.67
CA VAL A 34 18.24 0.90 11.11
C VAL A 34 18.10 -0.44 11.84
N SER A 35 18.88 -0.62 12.90
CA SER A 35 18.87 -1.82 13.71
C SER A 35 17.61 -1.93 14.58
N SER A 36 17.31 -3.15 15.07
CA SER A 36 16.21 -3.36 16.03
C SER A 36 16.43 -2.58 17.34
N ALA A 37 17.68 -2.38 17.76
CA ALA A 37 18.01 -1.58 18.94
C ALA A 37 17.68 -0.10 18.71
N GLU A 38 17.99 0.44 17.54
CA GLU A 38 17.65 1.81 17.17
C GLU A 38 16.12 2.01 17.09
N LEU A 39 15.38 1.08 16.48
CA LEU A 39 13.92 1.12 16.44
C LEU A 39 13.31 1.11 17.84
N LEU A 40 13.78 0.23 18.71
CA LEU A 40 13.37 0.20 20.13
C LEU A 40 13.74 1.48 20.87
N ALA A 41 14.92 2.04 20.63
CA ALA A 41 15.35 3.30 21.24
C ALA A 41 14.42 4.47 20.83
N ILE A 42 13.94 4.49 19.58
CA ILE A 42 12.96 5.46 19.10
C ILE A 42 11.63 5.33 19.85
N ILE A 43 11.14 4.10 20.06
CA ILE A 43 9.90 3.81 20.78
C ILE A 43 10.04 4.24 22.25
N LEU A 44 11.13 3.86 22.91
CA LEU A 44 11.39 4.11 24.33
C LEU A 44 11.68 5.58 24.66
N ARG A 45 12.11 6.39 23.68
CA ARG A 45 12.40 7.83 23.76
C ARG A 45 13.51 8.24 24.73
N THR A 46 13.53 7.67 25.93
CA THR A 46 14.44 8.06 27.01
C THR A 46 15.12 6.84 27.62
N GLY A 47 16.39 6.98 27.98
CA GLY A 47 17.11 5.99 28.78
C GLY A 47 16.70 6.00 30.25
N VAL A 48 17.58 5.54 31.10
CA VAL A 48 17.45 5.53 32.57
C VAL A 48 18.71 6.13 33.19
N GLY A 49 18.68 6.52 34.47
CA GLY A 49 19.82 7.13 35.13
C GLY A 49 21.13 6.33 34.92
N GLY A 50 22.11 7.00 34.28
CA GLY A 50 23.40 6.39 33.94
C GLY A 50 23.43 5.55 32.65
N GLU A 51 22.33 5.43 31.89
CA GLU A 51 22.28 4.66 30.66
C GLU A 51 21.46 5.38 29.59
N ASN A 52 22.01 5.53 28.38
CA ASN A 52 21.24 6.11 27.28
C ASN A 52 20.22 5.12 26.72
N VAL A 53 19.26 5.64 25.92
CA VAL A 53 18.14 4.83 25.42
C VAL A 53 18.56 3.74 24.44
N LEU A 54 19.65 3.91 23.70
CA LEU A 54 20.14 2.89 22.76
C LEU A 54 20.73 1.69 23.55
N ARG A 55 21.52 1.96 24.60
CA ARG A 55 22.02 0.92 25.50
C ARG A 55 20.90 0.18 26.25
N LEU A 56 19.87 0.92 26.67
CA LEU A 56 18.68 0.31 27.27
C LEU A 56 17.97 -0.62 26.28
N ALA A 57 17.85 -0.23 25.01
CA ALA A 57 17.27 -1.06 23.95
C ALA A 57 18.12 -2.29 23.64
N GLU A 58 19.44 -2.15 23.55
CA GLU A 58 20.39 -3.27 23.40
C GLU A 58 20.26 -4.28 24.55
N ARG A 59 20.19 -3.79 25.79
CA ARG A 59 20.04 -4.62 26.98
C ARG A 59 18.70 -5.37 27.01
N LEU A 60 17.62 -4.74 26.56
CA LEU A 60 16.32 -5.41 26.38
C LEU A 60 16.42 -6.56 25.38
N LEU A 61 17.01 -6.29 24.21
CA LEU A 61 17.19 -7.33 23.19
C LEU A 61 18.07 -8.47 23.69
N TYR A 62 19.13 -8.17 24.45
CA TYR A 62 19.99 -9.17 25.07
C TYR A 62 19.22 -10.01 26.10
N THR A 63 18.46 -9.37 27.00
CA THR A 63 17.72 -10.05 28.07
C THR A 63 16.65 -11.01 27.53
N PHE A 64 15.93 -10.61 26.48
CA PHE A 64 14.88 -11.43 25.87
C PHE A 64 15.32 -12.18 24.61
N GLY A 65 16.60 -12.07 24.24
CA GLY A 65 17.24 -12.77 23.14
C GLY A 65 16.94 -12.25 21.75
N SER A 66 15.78 -11.61 21.51
CA SER A 66 15.37 -11.12 20.19
C SER A 66 14.08 -10.31 20.26
N VAL A 67 13.69 -9.66 19.13
CA VAL A 67 12.38 -9.02 18.99
C VAL A 67 11.22 -10.01 19.19
N PRO A 68 11.24 -11.23 18.63
CA PRO A 68 10.25 -12.26 18.98
C PRO A 68 10.23 -12.63 20.48
N GLY A 69 11.37 -12.60 21.17
CA GLY A 69 11.43 -12.80 22.63
C GLY A 69 10.69 -11.69 23.38
N LEU A 70 10.93 -10.43 23.01
CA LEU A 70 10.19 -9.28 23.54
C LEU A 70 8.68 -9.37 23.27
N ALA A 71 8.29 -9.88 22.10
CA ALA A 71 6.89 -10.05 21.75
C ALA A 71 6.17 -11.07 22.66
N ARG A 72 6.85 -12.14 23.05
CA ARG A 72 6.34 -13.16 23.97
C ARG A 72 6.30 -12.71 25.42
N ALA A 73 7.25 -11.86 25.83
CA ALA A 73 7.34 -11.39 27.20
C ALA A 73 6.05 -10.68 27.66
N THR A 74 5.65 -10.92 28.90
CA THR A 74 4.55 -10.22 29.56
C THR A 74 4.98 -8.82 30.02
N ILE A 75 4.02 -7.93 30.31
CA ILE A 75 4.31 -6.61 30.87
C ILE A 75 5.10 -6.71 32.17
N PRO A 76 4.73 -7.57 33.15
CA PRO A 76 5.52 -7.75 34.37
C PRO A 76 6.96 -8.19 34.10
N GLU A 77 7.18 -9.13 33.15
CA GLU A 77 8.55 -9.56 32.80
C GLU A 77 9.37 -8.43 32.18
N LEU A 78 8.79 -7.61 31.29
CA LEU A 78 9.47 -6.44 30.76
C LEU A 78 9.86 -5.45 31.87
N MET A 79 9.01 -5.27 32.86
CA MET A 79 9.24 -4.37 34.00
C MET A 79 10.35 -4.87 34.96
N THR A 80 10.79 -6.11 34.88
CA THR A 80 11.98 -6.60 35.66
C THR A 80 13.26 -5.92 35.19
N VAL A 81 13.28 -5.40 33.95
CA VAL A 81 14.47 -4.75 33.42
C VAL A 81 14.54 -3.31 33.96
N LYS A 82 15.66 -3.00 34.67
CA LYS A 82 15.89 -1.66 35.24
C LYS A 82 15.71 -0.56 34.13
N GLY A 83 14.86 0.42 34.41
CA GLY A 83 14.55 1.52 33.48
C GLY A 83 13.35 1.27 32.56
N ILE A 84 12.72 0.11 32.67
CA ILE A 84 11.45 -0.20 32.02
C ILE A 84 10.34 -0.17 33.07
N GLY A 85 9.66 0.97 33.16
CA GLY A 85 8.44 1.09 33.91
C GLY A 85 7.22 0.68 33.08
N GLN A 86 6.04 0.73 33.70
CA GLN A 86 4.77 0.34 33.07
C GLN A 86 4.55 1.04 31.72
N ALA A 87 4.79 2.35 31.62
CA ALA A 87 4.59 3.09 30.39
C ALA A 87 5.43 2.54 29.23
N LYS A 88 6.73 2.36 29.42
CA LYS A 88 7.63 1.80 28.41
C LYS A 88 7.28 0.35 28.04
N ALA A 89 6.92 -0.48 29.03
CA ALA A 89 6.50 -1.86 28.78
C ALA A 89 5.23 -1.90 27.89
N VAL A 90 4.26 -1.01 28.15
CA VAL A 90 3.03 -0.90 27.34
C VAL A 90 3.35 -0.38 25.95
N GLU A 91 4.21 0.63 25.78
CA GLU A 91 4.64 1.14 24.47
C GLU A 91 5.27 0.04 23.60
N ILE A 92 6.18 -0.77 24.19
CA ILE A 92 6.78 -1.92 23.49
C ILE A 92 5.69 -2.93 23.06
N LYS A 93 4.82 -3.32 23.97
CA LYS A 93 3.77 -4.32 23.69
C LYS A 93 2.78 -3.81 22.63
N ALA A 94 2.41 -2.55 22.69
CA ALA A 94 1.52 -1.94 21.70
C ALA A 94 2.15 -1.93 20.30
N ALA A 95 3.43 -1.53 20.18
CA ALA A 95 4.14 -1.54 18.90
C ALA A 95 4.27 -2.95 18.30
N LEU A 96 4.61 -3.95 19.13
CA LEU A 96 4.73 -5.34 18.71
C LEU A 96 3.37 -5.96 18.35
N GLU A 97 2.30 -5.60 19.05
CA GLU A 97 0.94 -6.06 18.75
C GLU A 97 0.44 -5.49 17.42
N ILE A 98 0.73 -4.23 17.10
CA ILE A 98 0.43 -3.65 15.78
C ILE A 98 1.11 -4.45 14.68
N GLY A 99 2.40 -4.77 14.84
CA GLY A 99 3.14 -5.61 13.91
C GLY A 99 2.54 -7.03 13.77
N ARG A 100 2.14 -7.64 14.89
CA ARG A 100 1.47 -8.95 14.89
C ARG A 100 0.13 -8.90 14.15
N ARG A 101 -0.68 -7.86 14.36
CA ARG A 101 -1.95 -7.68 13.62
C ARG A 101 -1.71 -7.50 12.13
N LEU A 102 -0.70 -6.72 11.74
CA LEU A 102 -0.32 -6.56 10.34
C LEU A 102 0.05 -7.92 9.70
N MET A 103 0.81 -8.76 10.40
CA MET A 103 1.17 -10.11 9.91
C MET A 103 -0.02 -11.08 9.90
N ALA A 104 -0.96 -10.92 10.85
CA ALA A 104 -2.17 -11.74 10.94
C ALA A 104 -3.29 -11.26 9.99
N SER A 105 -3.18 -10.05 9.46
CA SER A 105 -4.05 -9.62 8.37
C SER A 105 -3.75 -10.52 7.19
N ALA A 106 -4.70 -11.42 6.86
CA ALA A 106 -4.61 -12.20 5.63
C ALA A 106 -4.37 -11.21 4.49
N PRO A 107 -3.49 -11.53 3.51
CA PRO A 107 -3.48 -10.78 2.27
C PRO A 107 -4.94 -10.76 1.79
N GLU A 108 -5.54 -9.60 1.61
CA GLU A 108 -6.82 -9.50 0.91
C GLU A 108 -6.63 -10.31 -0.37
N GLU A 109 -7.38 -11.41 -0.52
CA GLU A 109 -7.36 -12.16 -1.76
C GLU A 109 -7.89 -11.20 -2.82
N LYS A 110 -6.94 -10.59 -3.54
CA LYS A 110 -7.27 -9.66 -4.61
C LYS A 110 -8.09 -10.42 -5.64
N PRO A 111 -9.30 -9.95 -5.99
CA PRO A 111 -10.12 -10.60 -6.99
C PRO A 111 -9.29 -10.87 -8.24
N ARG A 112 -9.47 -12.04 -8.82
CA ARG A 112 -8.81 -12.41 -10.08
C ARG A 112 -9.81 -12.30 -11.22
N ILE A 113 -9.43 -11.64 -12.28
CA ILE A 113 -10.24 -11.51 -13.48
C ILE A 113 -9.82 -12.61 -14.45
N THR A 114 -10.76 -13.50 -14.78
CA THR A 114 -10.56 -14.61 -15.72
C THR A 114 -11.49 -14.54 -16.91
N SER A 115 -12.53 -13.73 -16.81
CA SER A 115 -13.54 -13.54 -17.84
C SER A 115 -14.06 -12.08 -17.85
N PRO A 116 -14.69 -11.64 -18.95
CA PRO A 116 -15.39 -10.34 -18.99
C PRO A 116 -16.49 -10.23 -17.92
N ALA A 117 -17.12 -11.35 -17.56
CA ALA A 117 -18.13 -11.42 -16.49
C ALA A 117 -17.54 -11.06 -15.13
N ASP A 118 -16.32 -11.51 -14.81
CA ASP A 118 -15.65 -11.17 -13.54
C ASP A 118 -15.40 -9.67 -13.47
N ALA A 119 -14.94 -9.06 -14.57
CA ALA A 119 -14.70 -7.62 -14.64
C ALA A 119 -16.01 -6.81 -14.51
N ALA A 120 -17.07 -7.23 -15.18
CA ALA A 120 -18.38 -6.60 -15.08
C ALA A 120 -18.95 -6.73 -13.65
N ASN A 121 -18.93 -7.92 -13.06
CA ASN A 121 -19.48 -8.17 -11.73
C ASN A 121 -18.75 -7.38 -10.64
N LEU A 122 -17.43 -7.19 -10.79
CA LEU A 122 -16.63 -6.38 -9.86
C LEU A 122 -17.15 -4.95 -9.72
N LEU A 123 -17.63 -4.35 -10.81
CA LEU A 123 -18.04 -2.94 -10.86
C LEU A 123 -19.57 -2.75 -10.98
N MET A 124 -20.33 -3.79 -11.32
CA MET A 124 -21.75 -3.72 -11.63
C MET A 124 -22.57 -3.01 -10.55
N SER A 125 -22.41 -3.47 -9.28
CA SER A 125 -23.20 -2.95 -8.16
C SER A 125 -23.00 -1.45 -7.89
N GLU A 126 -21.82 -0.94 -8.24
CA GLU A 126 -21.48 0.47 -8.04
C GLU A 126 -21.86 1.32 -9.27
N MET A 127 -21.65 0.79 -10.48
CA MET A 127 -21.74 1.58 -11.70
C MET A 127 -23.14 1.61 -12.31
N MET A 128 -23.96 0.58 -12.12
CA MET A 128 -25.29 0.50 -12.78
C MET A 128 -26.30 1.54 -12.31
N PHE A 129 -26.05 2.19 -11.15
CA PHE A 129 -26.95 3.21 -10.58
C PHE A 129 -26.42 4.64 -10.75
N LEU A 130 -25.29 4.83 -11.41
CA LEU A 130 -24.72 6.16 -11.59
C LEU A 130 -25.52 6.94 -12.64
N GLU A 131 -25.89 8.16 -12.27
CA GLU A 131 -26.69 9.07 -13.13
C GLU A 131 -25.86 9.72 -14.24
N GLN A 132 -24.52 9.69 -14.11
CA GLN A 132 -23.58 10.17 -15.12
C GLN A 132 -22.70 9.02 -15.60
N GLU A 133 -22.14 9.18 -16.80
CA GLU A 133 -21.12 8.25 -17.29
C GLU A 133 -19.86 8.36 -16.44
N HIS A 134 -19.36 7.25 -15.98
CA HIS A 134 -18.08 7.12 -15.28
C HIS A 134 -17.19 6.17 -16.04
N LEU A 135 -15.96 6.56 -16.26
CA LEU A 135 -14.96 5.68 -16.81
C LEU A 135 -13.99 5.26 -15.71
N ARG A 136 -13.91 3.96 -15.48
CA ARG A 136 -13.01 3.32 -14.51
C ARG A 136 -12.03 2.40 -15.19
N LEU A 137 -10.89 2.18 -14.54
CA LEU A 137 -9.97 1.12 -14.92
C LEU A 137 -10.02 0.00 -13.89
N ILE A 138 -9.89 -1.24 -14.35
CA ILE A 138 -9.52 -2.37 -13.52
C ILE A 138 -8.06 -2.64 -13.80
N LEU A 139 -7.19 -2.26 -12.86
CA LEU A 139 -5.75 -2.40 -12.97
C LEU A 139 -5.35 -3.80 -12.53
N LEU A 140 -4.51 -4.48 -13.31
CA LEU A 140 -4.20 -5.90 -13.12
C LEU A 140 -2.69 -6.14 -13.03
N ASP A 141 -2.31 -7.09 -12.18
CA ASP A 141 -0.95 -7.64 -12.17
C ASP A 141 -0.75 -8.72 -13.26
N THR A 142 0.46 -9.27 -13.36
CA THR A 142 0.82 -10.33 -14.31
C THR A 142 0.04 -11.64 -14.14
N ARG A 143 -0.75 -11.78 -13.07
CA ARG A 143 -1.62 -12.94 -12.79
C ARG A 143 -3.10 -12.59 -12.89
N ASN A 144 -3.42 -11.44 -13.49
CA ASN A 144 -4.77 -10.89 -13.60
C ASN A 144 -5.46 -10.65 -12.24
N ARG A 145 -4.69 -10.37 -11.18
CA ARG A 145 -5.26 -9.97 -9.89
C ARG A 145 -5.46 -8.47 -9.86
N VAL A 146 -6.58 -8.03 -9.32
CA VAL A 146 -6.97 -6.62 -9.27
C VAL A 146 -6.05 -5.85 -8.33
N LEU A 147 -5.33 -4.86 -8.85
CA LEU A 147 -4.52 -3.92 -8.09
C LEU A 147 -5.34 -2.74 -7.56
N GLY A 148 -6.40 -2.37 -8.27
CA GLY A 148 -7.31 -1.29 -7.91
C GLY A 148 -8.27 -0.95 -9.04
N THR A 149 -9.31 -0.17 -8.73
CA THR A 149 -10.35 0.24 -9.68
C THR A 149 -10.55 1.76 -9.68
N PRO A 150 -9.54 2.57 -10.06
CA PRO A 150 -9.64 4.02 -10.03
C PRO A 150 -10.72 4.54 -11.00
N ASN A 151 -11.48 5.54 -10.54
CA ASN A 151 -12.32 6.34 -11.41
C ASN A 151 -11.45 7.39 -12.10
N ILE A 152 -11.43 7.37 -13.43
CA ILE A 152 -10.58 8.26 -14.25
C ILE A 152 -11.35 9.48 -14.73
N TYR A 153 -12.62 9.28 -15.07
CA TYR A 153 -13.43 10.32 -15.67
C TYR A 153 -14.89 10.25 -15.20
N VAL A 154 -15.54 11.41 -15.10
CA VAL A 154 -16.96 11.55 -14.78
C VAL A 154 -17.57 12.55 -15.77
N GLY A 155 -18.62 12.17 -16.46
CA GLY A 155 -19.31 12.95 -17.47
C GLY A 155 -19.36 12.24 -18.83
N SER A 156 -19.91 12.87 -19.86
CA SER A 156 -20.04 12.26 -21.20
C SER A 156 -18.67 11.89 -21.78
N LEU A 157 -18.52 10.65 -22.24
CA LEU A 157 -17.29 10.10 -22.82
C LEU A 157 -17.11 10.63 -24.26
N ASN A 158 -16.97 11.95 -24.39
CA ASN A 158 -16.63 12.55 -25.66
C ASN A 158 -15.11 12.49 -25.89
N THR A 159 -14.69 11.95 -27.04
CA THR A 159 -13.28 11.83 -27.45
C THR A 159 -12.49 13.15 -27.41
N SER A 160 -13.18 14.29 -27.46
CA SER A 160 -12.56 15.62 -27.37
C SER A 160 -12.12 15.99 -25.95
N VAL A 161 -12.62 15.31 -24.93
CA VAL A 161 -12.35 15.63 -23.51
C VAL A 161 -11.48 14.56 -22.83
N MET A 162 -11.61 13.29 -23.24
CA MET A 162 -10.88 12.18 -22.63
C MET A 162 -9.43 12.14 -23.09
N ARG A 163 -8.50 12.25 -22.15
CA ARG A 163 -7.06 12.15 -22.42
C ARG A 163 -6.58 10.72 -22.17
N ILE A 164 -6.27 9.99 -23.23
CA ILE A 164 -5.72 8.62 -23.17
C ILE A 164 -4.54 8.52 -22.20
N GLY A 165 -3.65 9.52 -22.20
CA GLY A 165 -2.52 9.56 -21.28
C GLY A 165 -2.87 9.52 -19.79
N GLU A 166 -4.09 9.92 -19.39
CA GLU A 166 -4.51 9.86 -17.98
C GLU A 166 -4.80 8.42 -17.54
N LEU A 167 -5.37 7.59 -18.43
CA LEU A 167 -5.60 6.18 -18.16
C LEU A 167 -4.27 5.44 -17.99
N PHE A 168 -3.33 5.66 -18.92
CA PHE A 168 -2.00 5.04 -18.85
C PHE A 168 -1.20 5.54 -17.66
N ARG A 169 -1.29 6.81 -17.28
CA ARG A 169 -0.65 7.34 -16.07
C ARG A 169 -1.11 6.60 -14.81
N ALA A 170 -2.42 6.31 -14.69
CA ALA A 170 -2.95 5.55 -13.57
C ALA A 170 -2.40 4.12 -13.55
N ALA A 171 -2.34 3.45 -14.69
CA ALA A 171 -1.81 2.09 -14.83
C ALA A 171 -0.30 2.02 -14.52
N ILE A 172 0.50 2.95 -15.05
CA ILE A 172 1.94 3.05 -14.81
C ILE A 172 2.22 3.32 -13.32
N LYS A 173 1.50 4.27 -12.70
CA LYS A 173 1.67 4.59 -11.28
C LYS A 173 1.38 3.39 -10.36
N ALA A 174 0.47 2.51 -10.76
CA ALA A 174 0.11 1.30 -10.03
C ALA A 174 1.02 0.10 -10.36
N ASN A 175 2.01 0.25 -11.25
CA ASN A 175 2.81 -0.84 -11.80
C ASN A 175 1.91 -1.98 -12.34
N ALA A 176 0.82 -1.63 -13.02
CA ALA A 176 -0.07 -2.61 -13.63
C ALA A 176 0.60 -3.24 -14.85
N ALA A 177 0.43 -4.56 -15.03
CA ALA A 177 0.87 -5.27 -16.24
C ALA A 177 -0.16 -5.14 -17.37
N ALA A 178 -1.43 -5.01 -17.00
CA ALA A 178 -2.55 -4.85 -17.92
C ALA A 178 -3.68 -4.09 -17.25
N PHE A 179 -4.65 -3.65 -18.03
CA PHE A 179 -5.88 -3.08 -17.47
C PHE A 179 -7.10 -3.37 -18.38
N ILE A 180 -8.28 -3.31 -17.75
CA ILE A 180 -9.57 -3.33 -18.42
C ILE A 180 -10.19 -1.95 -18.22
N VAL A 181 -10.79 -1.42 -19.29
CA VAL A 181 -11.61 -0.21 -19.23
C VAL A 181 -13.04 -0.60 -18.93
N ALA A 182 -13.71 0.13 -18.06
CA ALA A 182 -15.14 -0.03 -17.80
C ALA A 182 -15.83 1.33 -17.76
N HIS A 183 -16.97 1.46 -18.42
CA HIS A 183 -17.83 2.61 -18.25
C HIS A 183 -19.30 2.20 -18.19
N ASN A 184 -20.11 3.05 -17.57
CA ASN A 184 -21.56 2.83 -17.49
C ASN A 184 -22.32 3.72 -18.45
N HIS A 185 -23.42 3.20 -18.96
CA HIS A 185 -24.45 4.00 -19.66
C HIS A 185 -25.62 4.28 -18.71
N PRO A 186 -25.89 5.54 -18.35
CA PRO A 186 -27.03 5.91 -17.49
C PRO A 186 -28.40 5.53 -18.07
N SER A 187 -28.48 5.34 -19.40
CA SER A 187 -29.69 4.84 -20.07
C SER A 187 -30.05 3.40 -19.68
N GLY A 188 -29.10 2.65 -19.10
CA GLY A 188 -29.23 1.24 -18.76
C GLY A 188 -29.01 0.27 -19.93
N ASP A 189 -28.83 0.77 -21.15
CA ASP A 189 -28.48 -0.04 -22.33
C ASP A 189 -26.96 -0.11 -22.51
N PRO A 190 -26.32 -1.29 -22.40
CA PRO A 190 -24.87 -1.43 -22.53
C PRO A 190 -24.39 -1.49 -24.00
N SER A 191 -25.23 -1.17 -24.97
CA SER A 191 -24.81 -1.17 -26.38
C SER A 191 -23.72 -0.11 -26.62
N PRO A 192 -22.50 -0.51 -27.09
CA PRO A 192 -21.42 0.42 -27.31
C PRO A 192 -21.74 1.43 -28.41
N SER A 193 -21.37 2.68 -28.20
CA SER A 193 -21.42 3.74 -29.21
C SER A 193 -20.23 3.63 -30.19
N PRO A 194 -20.32 4.29 -31.38
CA PRO A 194 -19.15 4.42 -32.28
C PRO A 194 -17.95 5.08 -31.59
N GLU A 195 -18.21 6.01 -30.69
CA GLU A 195 -17.19 6.70 -29.89
C GLU A 195 -16.47 5.74 -28.97
N ASP A 196 -17.17 4.83 -28.28
CA ASP A 196 -16.58 3.81 -27.43
C ASP A 196 -15.64 2.90 -28.21
N VAL A 197 -16.06 2.49 -29.41
CA VAL A 197 -15.22 1.66 -30.30
C VAL A 197 -13.98 2.43 -30.75
N ASN A 198 -14.11 3.70 -31.10
CA ASN A 198 -12.98 4.52 -31.52
C ASN A 198 -11.97 4.75 -30.38
N VAL A 199 -12.45 5.06 -29.17
CA VAL A 199 -11.63 5.18 -27.97
C VAL A 199 -10.90 3.89 -27.69
N THR A 200 -11.59 2.76 -27.78
CA THR A 200 -10.98 1.43 -27.57
C THR A 200 -9.83 1.19 -28.54
N ARG A 201 -9.98 1.48 -29.85
CA ARG A 201 -8.87 1.37 -30.82
C ARG A 201 -7.67 2.21 -30.44
N GLN A 202 -7.91 3.45 -30.03
CA GLN A 202 -6.82 4.35 -29.62
C GLN A 202 -6.10 3.83 -28.35
N LEU A 203 -6.85 3.29 -27.39
CA LEU A 203 -6.28 2.69 -26.18
C LEU A 203 -5.44 1.46 -26.50
N VAL A 204 -5.95 0.55 -27.33
CA VAL A 204 -5.22 -0.65 -27.75
C VAL A 204 -3.94 -0.27 -28.50
N ALA A 205 -4.00 0.70 -29.42
CA ALA A 205 -2.82 1.20 -30.14
C ALA A 205 -1.78 1.82 -29.19
N ALA A 206 -2.22 2.66 -28.24
CA ALA A 206 -1.35 3.26 -27.25
C ALA A 206 -0.74 2.20 -26.30
N GLY A 207 -1.52 1.20 -25.92
CA GLY A 207 -1.07 0.09 -25.07
C GLY A 207 0.09 -0.69 -25.70
N LYS A 208 -0.02 -0.97 -27.00
CA LYS A 208 1.06 -1.63 -27.77
C LYS A 208 2.37 -0.82 -27.74
N LEU A 209 2.29 0.51 -27.80
CA LEU A 209 3.45 1.40 -27.77
C LEU A 209 4.09 1.51 -26.37
N LEU A 210 3.31 1.33 -25.31
CA LEU A 210 3.71 1.49 -23.92
C LEU A 210 4.02 0.16 -23.22
N ASP A 211 3.90 -0.97 -23.94
CA ASP A 211 4.00 -2.32 -23.38
C ASP A 211 3.03 -2.54 -22.18
N LEU A 212 1.82 -2.01 -22.33
CA LEU A 212 0.75 -2.07 -21.33
C LEU A 212 -0.53 -2.59 -22.00
N GLU A 213 -0.89 -3.86 -21.72
CA GLU A 213 -1.99 -4.52 -22.42
C GLU A 213 -3.35 -3.97 -21.98
N VAL A 214 -4.18 -3.59 -22.96
CA VAL A 214 -5.61 -3.31 -22.77
C VAL A 214 -6.36 -4.62 -23.00
N LEU A 215 -6.79 -5.27 -21.92
CA LEU A 215 -7.39 -6.61 -22.02
C LEU A 215 -8.81 -6.62 -22.54
N ASP A 216 -9.60 -5.62 -22.16
CA ASP A 216 -11.00 -5.49 -22.60
C ASP A 216 -11.50 -4.05 -22.39
N HIS A 217 -12.67 -3.76 -22.95
CA HIS A 217 -13.50 -2.60 -22.65
C HIS A 217 -14.93 -3.06 -22.37
N ILE A 218 -15.41 -2.83 -21.15
CA ILE A 218 -16.71 -3.28 -20.65
C ILE A 218 -17.67 -2.10 -20.56
N VAL A 219 -18.80 -2.18 -21.25
CA VAL A 219 -19.90 -1.24 -21.07
C VAL A 219 -20.91 -1.82 -20.10
N ILE A 220 -21.23 -1.10 -19.04
CA ILE A 220 -22.15 -1.53 -17.98
C ILE A 220 -23.48 -0.81 -18.14
N GLY A 221 -24.55 -1.58 -18.28
CA GLY A 221 -25.94 -1.13 -18.25
C GLY A 221 -26.67 -1.61 -16.99
N GLN A 222 -27.99 -1.63 -17.03
CA GLN A 222 -28.80 -2.10 -15.91
C GLN A 222 -28.79 -3.63 -15.83
N GLN A 223 -28.03 -4.19 -14.90
CA GLN A 223 -27.85 -5.64 -14.70
C GLN A 223 -27.36 -6.39 -15.96
N ARG A 224 -26.76 -5.70 -16.90
CA ARG A 224 -26.22 -6.22 -18.15
C ARG A 224 -24.91 -5.56 -18.47
N TYR A 225 -24.07 -6.22 -19.22
CA TYR A 225 -22.82 -5.65 -19.72
C TYR A 225 -22.56 -6.11 -21.17
N VAL A 226 -21.65 -5.42 -21.82
CA VAL A 226 -21.09 -5.78 -23.12
C VAL A 226 -19.57 -5.70 -23.02
N SER A 227 -18.88 -6.76 -23.46
CA SER A 227 -17.45 -6.75 -23.75
C SER A 227 -17.24 -6.37 -25.21
N LEU A 228 -16.48 -5.32 -25.46
CA LEU A 228 -16.11 -4.92 -26.82
C LEU A 228 -15.17 -5.94 -27.45
N LYS A 229 -14.26 -6.54 -26.65
CA LYS A 229 -13.33 -7.55 -27.13
C LYS A 229 -14.07 -8.81 -27.61
N GLU A 230 -15.03 -9.32 -26.85
CA GLU A 230 -15.85 -10.46 -27.26
C GLU A 230 -16.66 -10.19 -28.54
N ARG A 231 -17.03 -8.91 -28.75
CA ARG A 231 -17.74 -8.50 -29.98
C ARG A 231 -16.80 -8.15 -31.14
N GLY A 232 -15.49 -8.21 -30.95
CA GLY A 232 -14.51 -7.84 -31.97
C GLY A 232 -14.52 -6.34 -32.30
N LEU A 233 -14.92 -5.48 -31.33
CA LEU A 233 -15.07 -4.05 -31.55
C LEU A 233 -13.87 -3.28 -30.94
N GLY A 234 -13.07 -2.65 -31.80
CA GLY A 234 -11.94 -1.83 -31.36
C GLY A 234 -10.68 -2.61 -30.97
N PHE A 235 -10.69 -3.92 -31.03
CA PHE A 235 -9.55 -4.83 -30.79
C PHE A 235 -9.04 -5.46 -32.09
N ASP A 236 -9.37 -4.84 -33.23
CA ASP A 236 -8.90 -5.30 -34.53
C ASP A 236 -7.37 -5.26 -34.59
N ASN A 237 -6.75 -6.29 -35.12
CA ASN A 237 -5.30 -6.45 -35.28
C ASN A 237 -4.73 -5.58 -36.43
#